data_bbeea90520f04a7ab55c4c9eb572161c
#
_entry.id   bbeea90520f04a7ab55c4c9eb572161c
#
_cell.length_a   1.000
_cell.length_b   1.000
_cell.length_c   1.000
_cell.angle_alpha   90.00
_cell.angle_beta   90.00
_cell.angle_gamma   90.00
#
_symmetry.space_group_name_H-M   'P 1'
#
loop_
_entity.id
_entity.type
_entity.pdbx_description
1 polymer ?
#
loop_
_entity_poly.entity_id
_entity_poly.type
_entity_poly.pdbx_seq_one_letter_code
_entity_poly.pdbx_strand_id
1 'polypeptide(L)'
;ETNYAETGDMSVSLDHLRLTSDGNMDEVHALRDQYGADLVALISEDSNYCGIAYVMSSDSTSFAPWAVGVTWSSCLTNQTLAHEIGHNQGNMHDRANSSREGVYPYSFGFRRCETDGLGFRTVMSYNCSGGTRVAHFSNPDVTYNGFPTGIDHETDPANSADAVRSMANTAATVAAFRPSA
;
A
#
# COMPACT_ATOMS: atom_id res chain seq x y z
N GLU A 1 -8.58 -20.61 1.17
CA GLU A 1 -7.72 -20.95 0.01
C GLU A 1 -8.56 -20.88 -1.26
N THR A 2 -8.00 -20.34 -2.33
CA THR A 2 -8.59 -20.36 -3.67
C THR A 2 -7.96 -21.50 -4.50
N ASN A 3 -8.69 -22.01 -5.49
CA ASN A 3 -8.16 -22.98 -6.47
C ASN A 3 -7.46 -22.31 -7.66
N TYR A 4 -7.06 -21.04 -7.50
CA TYR A 4 -6.40 -20.27 -8.54
C TYR A 4 -5.05 -20.89 -8.92
N ALA A 5 -4.84 -21.11 -10.22
CA ALA A 5 -3.55 -21.52 -10.76
C ALA A 5 -2.73 -20.28 -11.10
N GLU A 6 -1.67 -20.04 -10.33
CA GLU A 6 -0.79 -18.90 -10.53
C GLU A 6 -0.11 -18.92 -11.91
N THR A 7 0.05 -17.76 -12.51
CA THR A 7 0.51 -17.62 -13.90
C THR A 7 2.02 -17.39 -14.02
N GLY A 8 2.71 -17.14 -12.90
CA GLY A 8 4.10 -16.69 -12.88
C GLY A 8 4.24 -15.17 -13.11
N ASP A 9 3.12 -14.44 -13.26
CA ASP A 9 3.10 -12.98 -13.39
C ASP A 9 2.06 -12.37 -12.44
N MET A 10 2.56 -11.71 -11.42
CA MET A 10 1.76 -11.07 -10.37
C MET A 10 0.83 -9.98 -10.92
N SER A 11 1.16 -9.34 -12.05
CA SER A 11 0.28 -8.35 -12.68
C SER A 11 -0.97 -9.01 -13.26
N VAL A 12 -0.82 -10.21 -13.83
CA VAL A 12 -1.95 -11.02 -14.31
C VAL A 12 -2.77 -11.50 -13.12
N SER A 13 -2.12 -11.97 -12.05
CA SER A 13 -2.79 -12.40 -10.82
C SER A 13 -3.57 -11.25 -10.15
N LEU A 14 -3.06 -10.01 -10.21
CA LEU A 14 -3.76 -8.83 -9.72
C LEU A 14 -5.02 -8.50 -10.54
N ASP A 15 -4.94 -8.62 -11.88
CA ASP A 15 -6.09 -8.41 -12.75
C ASP A 15 -7.15 -9.49 -12.55
N HIS A 16 -6.77 -10.76 -12.45
CA HIS A 16 -7.68 -11.86 -12.15
C HIS A 16 -8.35 -11.69 -10.78
N LEU A 17 -7.62 -11.21 -9.76
CA LEU A 17 -8.21 -10.94 -8.44
C LEU A 17 -9.23 -9.80 -8.48
N ARG A 18 -9.08 -8.84 -9.39
CA ARG A 18 -9.98 -7.70 -9.54
C ARG A 18 -11.22 -8.01 -10.38
N LEU A 19 -11.08 -8.84 -11.42
CA LEU A 19 -12.17 -9.17 -12.34
C LEU A 19 -13.17 -10.11 -11.65
N THR A 20 -14.47 -9.93 -11.96
CA THR A 20 -15.55 -10.60 -11.24
C THR A 20 -16.20 -11.77 -12.01
N SER A 21 -15.74 -12.00 -13.25
CA SER A 21 -16.39 -12.96 -14.17
C SER A 21 -15.46 -13.43 -15.30
N ASP A 22 -14.17 -13.59 -15.00
CA ASP A 22 -13.17 -14.06 -15.97
C ASP A 22 -12.82 -15.55 -15.79
N GLY A 23 -13.46 -16.21 -14.81
CA GLY A 23 -13.24 -17.62 -14.47
C GLY A 23 -12.06 -17.85 -13.51
N ASN A 24 -11.48 -16.77 -12.96
CA ASN A 24 -10.34 -16.82 -12.03
C ASN A 24 -10.68 -16.11 -10.73
N MET A 25 -10.72 -16.84 -9.63
CA MET A 25 -11.01 -16.30 -8.29
C MET A 25 -12.35 -15.54 -8.19
N ASP A 26 -13.32 -15.78 -9.10
CA ASP A 26 -14.63 -15.13 -9.09
C ASP A 26 -15.37 -15.33 -7.75
N GLU A 27 -15.14 -16.46 -7.08
CA GLU A 27 -15.72 -16.77 -5.76
C GLU A 27 -15.26 -15.82 -4.65
N VAL A 28 -14.10 -15.19 -4.81
CA VAL A 28 -13.55 -14.23 -3.82
C VAL A 28 -14.45 -13.02 -3.67
N HIS A 29 -15.09 -12.59 -4.76
CA HIS A 29 -15.99 -11.43 -4.71
C HIS A 29 -17.26 -11.72 -3.90
N ALA A 30 -17.83 -12.92 -4.04
CA ALA A 30 -18.97 -13.35 -3.22
C ALA A 30 -18.59 -13.46 -1.73
N LEU A 31 -17.39 -13.97 -1.43
CA LEU A 31 -16.88 -14.00 -0.05
C LEU A 31 -16.61 -12.60 0.49
N ARG A 32 -16.04 -11.71 -0.33
CA ARG A 32 -15.82 -10.31 0.01
C ARG A 32 -17.12 -9.61 0.43
N ASP A 33 -18.18 -9.81 -0.35
CA ASP A 33 -19.51 -9.24 -0.06
C ASP A 33 -20.13 -9.90 1.17
N GLN A 34 -20.02 -11.23 1.32
CA GLN A 34 -20.53 -11.96 2.47
C GLN A 34 -19.94 -11.52 3.81
N TYR A 35 -18.62 -11.22 3.82
CA TYR A 35 -17.91 -10.83 5.05
C TYR A 35 -17.77 -9.32 5.20
N GLY A 36 -18.28 -8.51 4.28
CA GLY A 36 -18.11 -7.06 4.31
C GLY A 36 -16.63 -6.63 4.25
N ALA A 37 -15.80 -7.37 3.50
CA ALA A 37 -14.37 -7.12 3.46
C ALA A 37 -14.02 -5.98 2.49
N ASP A 38 -13.55 -4.86 3.03
CA ASP A 38 -13.23 -3.66 2.25
C ASP A 38 -12.02 -3.86 1.34
N LEU A 39 -11.01 -4.59 1.80
CA LEU A 39 -9.76 -4.85 1.08
C LEU A 39 -9.56 -6.35 0.90
N VAL A 40 -8.94 -6.74 -0.21
CA VAL A 40 -8.59 -8.14 -0.48
C VAL A 40 -7.11 -8.25 -0.84
N ALA A 41 -6.39 -9.17 -0.23
CA ALA A 41 -5.01 -9.45 -0.54
C ALA A 41 -4.83 -10.93 -0.90
N LEU A 42 -4.22 -11.20 -2.06
CA LEU A 42 -3.74 -12.51 -2.45
C LEU A 42 -2.31 -12.70 -1.97
N ILE A 43 -2.05 -13.79 -1.28
CA ILE A 43 -0.69 -14.26 -1.02
C ILE A 43 -0.34 -15.28 -2.11
N SER A 44 0.71 -15.01 -2.89
CA SER A 44 1.09 -15.73 -4.09
C SER A 44 2.51 -16.25 -4.01
N GLU A 45 2.83 -17.28 -4.76
CA GLU A 45 4.20 -17.72 -5.01
C GLU A 45 4.81 -17.08 -6.28
N ASP A 46 4.05 -16.28 -7.03
CA ASP A 46 4.59 -15.46 -8.12
C ASP A 46 5.63 -14.48 -7.57
N SER A 47 6.83 -14.45 -8.15
CA SER A 47 8.01 -13.81 -7.56
C SER A 47 8.64 -12.72 -8.42
N ASN A 48 7.96 -12.26 -9.47
CA ASN A 48 8.44 -11.17 -10.33
C ASN A 48 8.43 -9.80 -9.63
N TYR A 49 7.65 -9.65 -8.55
CA TYR A 49 7.66 -8.52 -7.60
C TYR A 49 7.58 -9.04 -6.16
N CYS A 50 7.88 -8.22 -5.17
CA CYS A 50 7.52 -8.52 -3.78
C CYS A 50 6.01 -8.33 -3.54
N GLY A 51 5.42 -7.36 -4.20
CA GLY A 51 3.98 -7.09 -4.17
C GLY A 51 3.57 -6.12 -5.25
N ILE A 52 2.27 -6.05 -5.50
CA ILE A 52 1.64 -5.13 -6.43
C ILE A 52 0.20 -4.85 -5.98
N ALA A 53 -0.24 -3.60 -6.05
CA ALA A 53 -1.61 -3.20 -5.78
C ALA A 53 -2.03 -1.99 -6.62
N TYR A 54 -3.33 -1.79 -6.76
CA TYR A 54 -3.85 -0.54 -7.31
C TYR A 54 -3.77 0.58 -6.27
N VAL A 55 -3.48 1.80 -6.73
CA VAL A 55 -3.40 2.99 -5.88
C VAL A 55 -4.69 3.79 -5.97
N MET A 56 -5.34 4.03 -4.83
CA MET A 56 -6.47 4.95 -4.76
C MET A 56 -5.97 6.38 -5.00
N SER A 57 -6.41 6.99 -6.11
CA SER A 57 -5.95 8.31 -6.55
C SER A 57 -6.93 9.44 -6.19
N SER A 58 -8.10 9.11 -5.68
CA SER A 58 -9.08 10.06 -5.13
C SER A 58 -9.82 9.40 -3.98
N ASP A 59 -10.15 10.19 -2.96
CA ASP A 59 -10.90 9.74 -1.79
C ASP A 59 -12.36 9.49 -2.18
N SER A 60 -12.63 8.27 -2.66
CA SER A 60 -13.94 7.90 -3.21
C SER A 60 -14.21 6.40 -3.10
N THR A 61 -15.43 6.05 -2.71
CA THR A 61 -15.91 4.65 -2.70
C THR A 61 -15.95 4.01 -4.09
N SER A 62 -15.85 4.78 -5.17
CA SER A 62 -15.73 4.25 -6.53
C SER A 62 -14.44 3.41 -6.75
N PHE A 63 -13.46 3.53 -5.85
CA PHE A 63 -12.25 2.71 -5.86
C PHE A 63 -12.49 1.27 -5.36
N ALA A 64 -13.61 0.98 -4.71
CA ALA A 64 -13.90 -0.33 -4.12
C ALA A 64 -13.61 -1.56 -5.02
N PRO A 65 -13.89 -1.56 -6.35
CA PRO A 65 -13.53 -2.69 -7.22
C PRO A 65 -12.01 -2.88 -7.40
N TRP A 66 -11.22 -1.86 -7.12
CA TRP A 66 -9.75 -1.83 -7.29
C TRP A 66 -9.00 -2.02 -5.98
N ALA A 67 -9.72 -2.16 -4.87
CA ALA A 67 -9.13 -2.30 -3.53
C ALA A 67 -8.63 -3.72 -3.28
N VAL A 68 -7.71 -4.16 -4.13
CA VAL A 68 -7.07 -5.48 -4.12
C VAL A 68 -5.56 -5.34 -4.27
N GLY A 69 -4.82 -6.34 -3.77
CA GLY A 69 -3.37 -6.41 -3.90
C GLY A 69 -2.86 -7.85 -3.88
N VAL A 70 -1.66 -8.06 -4.39
CA VAL A 70 -0.96 -9.36 -4.38
C VAL A 70 0.37 -9.18 -3.67
N THR A 71 0.75 -10.15 -2.84
CA THR A 71 2.03 -10.16 -2.12
C THR A 71 2.69 -11.53 -2.27
N TRP A 72 3.95 -11.56 -2.70
CA TRP A 72 4.74 -12.78 -2.69
C TRP A 72 4.96 -13.28 -1.25
N SER A 73 4.72 -14.58 -1.01
CA SER A 73 4.79 -15.22 0.31
C SER A 73 6.12 -14.95 1.02
N SER A 74 7.24 -15.00 0.31
CA SER A 74 8.57 -14.73 0.86
C SER A 74 8.81 -13.27 1.25
N CYS A 75 7.98 -12.33 0.79
CA CYS A 75 8.06 -10.91 1.12
C CYS A 75 7.12 -10.47 2.27
N LEU A 76 6.38 -11.39 2.88
CA LEU A 76 5.49 -11.08 4.02
C LEU A 76 6.27 -10.52 5.22
N THR A 77 7.46 -11.05 5.48
CA THR A 77 8.29 -10.66 6.64
C THR A 77 8.90 -9.27 6.51
N ASN A 78 8.90 -8.67 5.30
CA ASN A 78 9.48 -7.35 5.05
C ASN A 78 8.42 -6.24 4.95
N GLN A 79 7.19 -6.49 5.41
CA GLN A 79 6.06 -5.56 5.44
C GLN A 79 5.48 -5.21 4.06
N THR A 80 5.69 -6.03 3.06
CA THR A 80 5.13 -5.80 1.72
C THR A 80 3.60 -5.83 1.74
N LEU A 81 2.97 -6.74 2.49
CA LEU A 81 1.51 -6.75 2.61
C LEU A 81 0.97 -5.38 3.12
N ALA A 82 1.60 -4.80 4.14
CA ALA A 82 1.23 -3.48 4.64
C ALA A 82 1.47 -2.38 3.59
N HIS A 83 2.53 -2.51 2.77
CA HIS A 83 2.83 -1.61 1.66
C HIS A 83 1.71 -1.63 0.61
N GLU A 84 1.29 -2.82 0.16
CA GLU A 84 0.22 -2.96 -0.84
C GLU A 84 -1.14 -2.44 -0.31
N ILE A 85 -1.45 -2.72 0.95
CA ILE A 85 -2.61 -2.13 1.63
C ILE A 85 -2.50 -0.59 1.69
N GLY A 86 -1.31 -0.05 1.90
CA GLY A 86 -1.04 1.38 1.85
C GLY A 86 -1.38 2.02 0.50
N HIS A 87 -1.13 1.33 -0.61
CA HIS A 87 -1.55 1.74 -1.95
C HIS A 87 -3.08 1.78 -2.09
N ASN A 88 -3.76 0.76 -1.62
CA ASN A 88 -5.23 0.73 -1.63
C ASN A 88 -5.85 1.84 -0.76
N GLN A 89 -5.11 2.40 0.19
CA GLN A 89 -5.50 3.55 1.00
C GLN A 89 -4.93 4.89 0.49
N GLY A 90 -4.45 4.92 -0.75
CA GLY A 90 -4.09 6.15 -1.45
C GLY A 90 -2.66 6.64 -1.28
N ASN A 91 -1.78 5.84 -0.66
CA ASN A 91 -0.38 6.23 -0.49
C ASN A 91 0.47 5.83 -1.70
N MET A 92 1.40 6.70 -2.06
CA MET A 92 2.46 6.46 -3.05
C MET A 92 3.77 6.03 -2.37
N HIS A 93 4.74 5.61 -3.16
CA HIS A 93 6.11 5.43 -2.70
C HIS A 93 6.69 6.75 -2.15
N ASP A 94 7.97 6.77 -1.78
CA ASP A 94 8.65 8.03 -1.48
C ASP A 94 8.71 8.96 -2.71
N ARG A 95 8.83 10.26 -2.49
CA ARG A 95 8.75 11.26 -3.57
C ARG A 95 9.75 11.04 -4.70
N ALA A 96 10.95 10.53 -4.40
CA ALA A 96 11.96 10.28 -5.44
C ALA A 96 11.61 9.08 -6.35
N ASN A 97 10.70 8.21 -5.92
CA ASN A 97 10.24 7.03 -6.65
C ASN A 97 8.76 7.08 -7.04
N SER A 98 8.17 8.27 -7.02
CA SER A 98 6.78 8.49 -7.41
C SER A 98 6.71 9.49 -8.56
N SER A 99 5.98 9.16 -9.60
CA SER A 99 5.76 10.04 -10.78
C SER A 99 4.52 10.93 -10.65
N ARG A 100 3.72 10.73 -9.60
CA ARG A 100 2.48 11.46 -9.32
C ARG A 100 2.21 11.53 -7.82
N GLU A 101 1.26 12.34 -7.42
CA GLU A 101 0.75 12.36 -6.05
C GLU A 101 -0.16 11.16 -5.77
N GLY A 102 -0.29 10.81 -4.50
CA GLY A 102 -1.31 9.90 -4.01
C GLY A 102 -2.67 10.60 -3.87
N VAL A 103 -3.51 10.09 -2.98
CA VAL A 103 -4.86 10.66 -2.76
C VAL A 103 -4.80 12.11 -2.23
N TYR A 104 -3.75 12.46 -1.50
CA TYR A 104 -3.45 13.80 -1.02
C TYR A 104 -2.02 14.20 -1.35
N PRO A 105 -1.67 15.51 -1.34
CA PRO A 105 -0.32 16.00 -1.67
C PRO A 105 0.79 15.47 -0.74
N TYR A 106 0.44 14.97 0.44
CA TYR A 106 1.35 14.41 1.45
C TYR A 106 1.31 12.88 1.54
N SER A 107 0.57 12.19 0.67
CA SER A 107 0.39 10.72 0.69
C SER A 107 1.62 9.99 0.16
N PHE A 108 2.77 10.20 0.76
CA PHE A 108 4.05 9.62 0.36
C PHE A 108 4.74 8.88 1.50
N GLY A 109 5.52 7.85 1.16
CA GLY A 109 6.52 7.30 2.07
C GLY A 109 7.67 8.28 2.32
N PHE A 110 8.40 8.07 3.41
CA PHE A 110 9.56 8.86 3.78
C PHE A 110 10.80 7.99 3.91
N ARG A 111 11.95 8.51 3.47
CA ARG A 111 13.26 7.87 3.66
C ARG A 111 14.33 8.89 3.99
N ARG A 112 15.19 8.50 4.94
CA ARG A 112 16.43 9.17 5.29
C ARG A 112 17.59 8.29 4.84
N CYS A 113 18.22 8.66 3.73
CA CYS A 113 19.23 7.84 3.03
C CYS A 113 20.67 8.24 3.39
N GLU A 114 20.87 8.68 4.62
CA GLU A 114 22.20 9.08 5.12
C GLU A 114 23.05 7.85 5.47
N THR A 115 24.36 7.96 5.26
CA THR A 115 25.33 6.88 5.53
C THR A 115 25.96 6.97 6.91
N ASP A 116 25.35 7.72 7.82
CA ASP A 116 25.81 7.93 9.21
C ASP A 116 25.42 6.77 10.17
N GLY A 117 24.82 5.70 9.65
CA GLY A 117 24.33 4.56 10.43
C GLY A 117 22.95 4.78 11.04
N LEU A 118 22.33 5.93 10.85
CA LEU A 118 21.00 6.30 11.37
C LEU A 118 19.92 6.36 10.26
N GLY A 119 20.29 5.92 9.04
CA GLY A 119 19.40 5.90 7.89
C GLY A 119 18.23 4.92 8.06
N PHE A 120 17.06 5.30 7.57
CA PHE A 120 15.86 4.44 7.57
C PHE A 120 14.92 4.79 6.41
N ARG A 121 13.98 3.89 6.15
CA ARG A 121 12.87 4.09 5.22
C ARG A 121 11.57 3.53 5.80
N THR A 122 10.49 4.24 5.60
CA THR A 122 9.15 3.82 6.04
C THR A 122 8.54 2.77 5.11
N VAL A 123 7.40 2.20 5.48
CA VAL A 123 6.74 1.08 4.77
C VAL A 123 6.58 1.37 3.29
N MET A 124 6.13 2.57 2.90
CA MET A 124 5.87 2.93 1.50
C MET A 124 7.12 3.30 0.69
N SER A 125 8.31 3.30 1.30
CA SER A 125 9.51 3.80 0.63
C SER A 125 10.36 2.69 0.02
N TYR A 126 10.96 3.00 -1.13
CA TYR A 126 11.94 2.14 -1.79
C TYR A 126 13.28 2.14 -1.05
N ASN A 127 14.09 1.14 -1.37
CA ASN A 127 15.40 1.00 -0.78
C ASN A 127 16.33 2.17 -1.16
N CYS A 128 17.20 2.55 -0.24
CA CYS A 128 18.27 3.49 -0.48
C CYS A 128 19.49 3.14 0.36
N SER A 129 20.65 3.64 -0.03
CA SER A 129 21.89 3.40 0.70
C SER A 129 21.78 3.86 2.14
N GLY A 130 22.11 2.99 3.09
CA GLY A 130 22.05 3.28 4.53
C GLY A 130 20.66 3.23 5.16
N GLY A 131 19.58 3.00 4.38
CA GLY A 131 18.21 3.03 4.89
C GLY A 131 17.63 1.65 5.23
N THR A 132 17.56 1.29 6.51
CA THR A 132 16.83 0.10 6.98
C THR A 132 15.32 0.34 6.93
N ARG A 133 14.52 -0.62 6.44
CA ARG A 133 13.05 -0.51 6.50
C ARG A 133 12.57 -0.61 7.95
N VAL A 134 11.75 0.33 8.35
CA VAL A 134 11.12 0.36 9.68
C VAL A 134 9.62 0.09 9.57
N ALA A 135 9.03 -0.49 10.61
CA ALA A 135 7.60 -0.83 10.67
C ALA A 135 6.72 0.40 10.98
N HIS A 136 6.98 1.50 10.26
CA HIS A 136 6.22 2.75 10.34
C HIS A 136 5.79 3.20 8.96
N PHE A 137 4.55 3.64 8.81
CA PHE A 137 4.18 4.57 7.75
C PHE A 137 4.79 5.93 8.06
N SER A 138 4.99 6.78 7.06
CA SER A 138 5.50 8.13 7.28
C SER A 138 4.56 8.93 8.20
N ASN A 139 5.16 9.55 9.21
CA ASN A 139 4.46 10.34 10.21
C ASN A 139 5.42 11.38 10.81
N PRO A 140 5.15 12.69 10.64
CA PRO A 140 6.01 13.76 11.21
C PRO A 140 6.10 13.72 12.73
N ASP A 141 5.07 13.20 13.42
CA ASP A 141 4.97 13.17 14.89
C ASP A 141 5.68 11.98 15.53
N VAL A 142 6.14 11.01 14.72
CA VAL A 142 6.84 9.81 15.20
C VAL A 142 8.30 9.86 14.80
N THR A 143 9.20 9.61 15.74
CA THR A 143 10.65 9.60 15.48
C THR A 143 11.23 8.20 15.48
N TYR A 144 12.22 7.98 14.62
CA TYR A 144 13.10 6.82 14.63
C TYR A 144 14.56 7.28 14.60
N ASN A 145 15.42 6.72 15.44
CA ASN A 145 16.81 7.17 15.62
C ASN A 145 16.95 8.68 15.89
N GLY A 146 15.95 9.32 16.53
CA GLY A 146 15.94 10.76 16.82
C GLY A 146 15.49 11.66 15.67
N PHE A 147 15.07 11.11 14.53
CA PHE A 147 14.58 11.86 13.36
C PHE A 147 13.09 11.56 13.12
N PRO A 148 12.28 12.58 12.73
CA PRO A 148 10.90 12.35 12.30
C PRO A 148 10.83 11.33 11.17
N THR A 149 9.80 10.47 11.19
CA THR A 149 9.58 9.47 10.13
C THR A 149 8.74 10.01 8.97
N GLY A 150 8.51 11.31 8.92
CA GLY A 150 7.79 12.02 7.88
C GLY A 150 8.11 13.49 7.87
N ILE A 151 7.44 14.24 6.98
CA ILE A 151 7.54 15.70 6.85
C ILE A 151 6.13 16.26 6.81
N ASP A 152 5.85 17.20 7.70
CA ASP A 152 4.54 17.86 7.81
C ASP A 152 4.27 18.74 6.59
N HIS A 153 3.07 18.61 6.04
CA HIS A 153 2.61 19.34 4.86
C HIS A 153 2.46 20.85 5.11
N GLU A 154 2.09 21.25 6.31
CA GLU A 154 1.90 22.67 6.64
C GLU A 154 3.24 23.43 6.74
N THR A 155 4.31 22.71 7.09
CA THR A 155 5.64 23.31 7.24
C THR A 155 6.50 23.22 5.98
N ASP A 156 6.38 22.11 5.23
CA ASP A 156 7.09 21.90 3.96
C ASP A 156 6.20 21.13 2.95
N PRO A 157 5.26 21.83 2.27
CA PRO A 157 4.36 21.20 1.31
C PRO A 157 5.08 20.46 0.17
N ALA A 158 6.22 21.01 -0.27
CA ALA A 158 6.95 20.47 -1.42
C ALA A 158 7.59 19.10 -1.13
N ASN A 159 8.02 18.86 0.10
CA ASN A 159 8.68 17.62 0.52
C ASN A 159 7.83 16.77 1.47
N SER A 160 6.59 17.18 1.73
CA SER A 160 5.71 16.52 2.70
C SER A 160 5.57 15.02 2.45
N ALA A 161 5.54 14.26 3.56
CA ALA A 161 5.37 12.81 3.57
C ALA A 161 4.68 12.42 4.89
N ASP A 162 3.36 12.20 4.84
CA ASP A 162 2.52 11.88 5.99
C ASP A 162 1.44 10.87 5.58
N ALA A 163 1.87 9.61 5.39
CA ALA A 163 0.99 8.53 5.01
C ALA A 163 -0.02 8.20 6.12
N VAL A 164 0.33 8.41 7.38
CA VAL A 164 -0.59 8.19 8.51
C VAL A 164 -1.76 9.15 8.46
N ARG A 165 -1.52 10.46 8.24
CA ARG A 165 -2.58 11.46 8.04
C ARG A 165 -3.45 11.11 6.82
N SER A 166 -2.81 10.68 5.73
CA SER A 166 -3.52 10.25 4.52
C SER A 166 -4.48 9.09 4.81
N MET A 167 -3.99 8.04 5.46
CA MET A 167 -4.79 6.86 5.82
C MET A 167 -5.90 7.19 6.82
N ALA A 168 -5.64 8.07 7.78
CA ALA A 168 -6.66 8.54 8.72
C ALA A 168 -7.81 9.27 8.00
N ASN A 169 -7.49 10.08 6.99
CA ASN A 169 -8.48 10.81 6.21
C ASN A 169 -9.30 9.90 5.28
N THR A 170 -8.68 8.86 4.70
CA THR A 170 -9.37 7.90 3.82
C THR A 170 -10.08 6.77 4.57
N ALA A 171 -9.88 6.63 5.89
CA ALA A 171 -10.37 5.50 6.67
C ALA A 171 -11.89 5.28 6.54
N ALA A 172 -12.67 6.35 6.59
CA ALA A 172 -14.13 6.27 6.45
C ALA A 172 -14.58 5.84 5.04
N THR A 173 -13.87 6.29 4.01
CA THR A 173 -14.10 5.90 2.62
C THR A 173 -13.78 4.43 2.40
N VAL A 174 -12.64 3.97 2.93
CA VAL A 174 -12.23 2.56 2.83
C VAL A 174 -13.21 1.66 3.57
N ALA A 175 -13.62 2.03 4.79
CA ALA A 175 -14.61 1.29 5.57
C ALA A 175 -16.02 1.27 4.95
N ALA A 176 -16.24 2.03 3.88
CA ALA A 176 -17.49 2.07 3.13
C ALA A 176 -17.39 1.36 1.76
N PHE A 177 -16.29 0.64 1.46
CA PHE A 177 -16.17 -0.12 0.22
C PHE A 177 -17.12 -1.31 0.19
N ARG A 178 -17.50 -1.84 1.35
CA ARG A 178 -18.54 -2.85 1.50
C ARG A 178 -19.46 -2.49 2.66
N PRO A 179 -20.78 -2.82 2.54
CA PRO A 179 -21.67 -2.74 3.70
C PRO A 179 -21.16 -3.63 4.82
N SER A 180 -21.30 -3.18 6.06
CA SER A 180 -21.00 -4.04 7.22
C SER A 180 -21.85 -5.30 7.17
N ALA A 181 -21.26 -6.46 7.43
CA ALA A 181 -21.92 -7.75 7.48
C ALA A 181 -22.89 -7.82 8.68
#